data_650d65eb6b41fdffa9517bbe39020957
#
_entry.id   650d65eb6b41fdffa9517bbe39020957
#
_cell.length_a   1.000
_cell.length_b   1.000
_cell.length_c   1.000
_cell.angle_alpha   90.00
_cell.angle_beta   90.00
_cell.angle_gamma   90.00
#
_symmetry.space_group_name_H-M   'P 1'
#
loop_
_entity.id
_entity.type
_entity.pdbx_description
1 polymer ?
#
loop_
_entity_poly.entity_id
_entity_poly.type
_entity_poly.pdbx_seq_one_letter_code
_entity_poly.pdbx_strand_id
1 'polypeptide(L)'
;AEQTGKTAAKNIIASINNTSKVAYKGKYDGFMVSIGSHYGVAFLMGKWHLSGFFAMLMKHLVNIKYFLEIFSLYYAIQYVFHEFFHIKNRRNIFRGHLSRYGNVLWSVPLRLFYGGMWTIEGLKKIFGLWGAHSWIDGTHLAFPFPWLLEPTSAASGASEAVSAASGATETAAQTATQVVSFGFNYSYGEQPAMVLEKMPDWFASIMQIMIPNVEVAHLMQKVMSFVELAIGLAIMAGFLTWIVNAVTIGLVATFCLSGMFYWVNMWFVPAAIALMNGSGRAFGLDYYFIPWFQRTAGKWWYGKSKAIYGFDKQGNQLVK
;
A
#
# COMPACT_ATOMS: atom_id res chain seq x y z
N ALA A 1 -37.47 12.10 16.86
CA ALA A 1 -37.02 13.30 17.60
C ALA A 1 -36.75 14.49 16.67
N GLU A 2 -35.96 14.37 15.58
CA GLU A 2 -35.65 15.49 14.67
C GLU A 2 -36.91 16.12 14.02
N GLN A 3 -37.78 15.31 13.47
CA GLN A 3 -39.03 15.78 12.82
C GLN A 3 -39.98 16.46 13.79
N THR A 4 -40.11 15.95 15.02
CA THR A 4 -40.93 16.54 16.07
C THR A 4 -40.33 17.86 16.56
N GLY A 5 -39.01 17.93 16.73
CA GLY A 5 -38.30 19.16 17.12
C GLY A 5 -38.49 20.29 16.11
N LYS A 6 -38.35 20.01 14.81
CA LYS A 6 -38.61 21.00 13.75
C LYS A 6 -40.06 21.53 13.76
N THR A 7 -41.05 20.65 14.00
CA THR A 7 -42.44 21.05 14.10
C THR A 7 -42.74 21.85 15.37
N ALA A 8 -42.15 21.44 16.50
CA ALA A 8 -42.26 22.17 17.75
C ALA A 8 -41.67 23.57 17.65
N ALA A 9 -40.49 23.73 17.07
CA ALA A 9 -39.88 25.04 16.86
C ALA A 9 -40.73 25.95 15.98
N LYS A 10 -41.30 25.44 14.87
CA LYS A 10 -42.22 26.20 14.02
C LYS A 10 -43.45 26.63 14.78
N ASN A 11 -44.04 25.78 15.63
CA ASN A 11 -45.21 26.08 16.41
C ASN A 11 -44.97 27.09 17.55
N ILE A 12 -43.77 27.09 18.14
CA ILE A 12 -43.34 28.09 19.10
C ILE A 12 -43.24 29.45 18.41
N ILE A 13 -42.60 29.54 17.27
CA ILE A 13 -42.48 30.77 16.48
C ILE A 13 -43.87 31.24 16.04
N ALA A 14 -44.75 30.33 15.59
CA ALA A 14 -46.14 30.66 15.24
C ALA A 14 -46.93 31.21 16.42
N SER A 15 -46.70 30.67 17.64
CA SER A 15 -47.32 31.19 18.86
C SER A 15 -46.84 32.61 19.22
N ILE A 16 -45.53 32.88 19.02
CA ILE A 16 -44.98 34.23 19.27
C ILE A 16 -45.54 35.24 18.27
N ASN A 17 -45.66 34.84 17.01
CA ASN A 17 -46.12 35.71 15.93
C ASN A 17 -47.64 35.70 15.73
N ASN A 18 -48.42 35.05 16.61
CA ASN A 18 -49.87 34.88 16.52
C ASN A 18 -50.35 34.33 15.16
N THR A 19 -49.56 33.40 14.55
CA THR A 19 -49.89 32.74 13.29
C THR A 19 -50.42 31.32 13.52
N SER A 20 -51.01 30.70 12.49
CA SER A 20 -51.57 29.34 12.58
C SER A 20 -50.52 28.28 12.85
N LYS A 21 -50.80 27.38 13.79
CA LYS A 21 -49.92 26.24 14.12
C LYS A 21 -50.03 25.13 13.08
N VAL A 22 -48.90 24.42 12.84
CA VAL A 22 -48.82 23.32 11.89
C VAL A 22 -48.97 21.99 12.64
N ALA A 23 -49.86 21.13 12.17
CA ALA A 23 -49.99 19.77 12.70
C ALA A 23 -48.76 18.91 12.36
N TYR A 24 -48.30 18.12 13.31
CA TYR A 24 -47.19 17.17 13.08
C TYR A 24 -47.65 16.06 12.15
N LYS A 25 -46.97 15.93 11.01
CA LYS A 25 -47.09 14.77 10.09
C LYS A 25 -45.79 13.98 10.16
N GLY A 26 -45.81 12.92 10.97
CA GLY A 26 -44.63 12.01 11.07
C GLY A 26 -44.41 11.22 9.81
N LYS A 27 -43.18 11.13 9.37
CA LYS A 27 -42.72 10.24 8.30
C LYS A 27 -41.86 9.15 8.89
N TYR A 28 -42.18 7.90 8.58
CA TYR A 28 -41.37 6.76 9.02
C TYR A 28 -40.21 6.56 8.05
N ASP A 29 -39.02 6.92 8.49
CA ASP A 29 -37.78 6.79 7.66
C ASP A 29 -37.07 5.45 7.83
N GLY A 30 -37.53 4.59 8.75
CA GLY A 30 -36.99 3.30 9.04
C GLY A 30 -36.41 3.16 10.43
N PHE A 31 -35.74 2.03 10.67
CA PHE A 31 -35.03 1.78 11.92
C PHE A 31 -33.64 1.18 11.66
N MET A 32 -32.75 1.37 12.61
CA MET A 32 -31.42 0.77 12.64
C MET A 32 -31.16 0.23 14.04
N VAL A 33 -30.74 -1.03 14.12
CA VAL A 33 -30.42 -1.70 15.38
C VAL A 33 -28.98 -2.23 15.31
N SER A 34 -28.18 -1.87 16.30
CA SER A 34 -26.83 -2.41 16.44
C SER A 34 -26.86 -3.68 17.32
N ILE A 35 -26.24 -4.73 16.85
CA ILE A 35 -26.06 -5.99 17.57
C ILE A 35 -24.57 -6.08 17.93
N GLY A 36 -24.23 -5.59 19.12
CA GLY A 36 -22.83 -5.40 19.52
C GLY A 36 -22.17 -4.21 18.82
N SER A 37 -20.84 -4.29 18.63
CA SER A 37 -20.04 -3.16 18.13
C SER A 37 -19.80 -3.16 16.62
N HIS A 38 -19.99 -4.28 15.94
CA HIS A 38 -19.58 -4.44 14.54
C HIS A 38 -20.68 -4.95 13.61
N TYR A 39 -21.82 -5.33 14.14
CA TYR A 39 -22.93 -5.85 13.38
C TYR A 39 -24.19 -5.03 13.65
N GLY A 40 -24.95 -4.80 12.61
CA GLY A 40 -26.25 -4.13 12.72
C GLY A 40 -27.19 -4.59 11.63
N VAL A 41 -28.45 -4.29 11.82
CA VAL A 41 -29.48 -4.42 10.81
C VAL A 41 -30.19 -3.08 10.67
N ALA A 42 -30.53 -2.72 9.43
CA ALA A 42 -31.24 -1.49 9.13
C ALA A 42 -32.32 -1.77 8.10
N PHE A 43 -33.48 -1.15 8.33
CA PHE A 43 -34.57 -1.10 7.37
C PHE A 43 -34.89 0.36 7.10
N LEU A 44 -34.60 0.84 5.90
CA LEU A 44 -34.66 2.24 5.54
C LEU A 44 -35.66 2.49 4.43
N MET A 45 -36.37 3.61 4.53
CA MET A 45 -37.32 4.10 3.52
C MET A 45 -38.38 3.06 3.07
N GLY A 46 -38.67 2.06 3.90
CA GLY A 46 -39.64 1.01 3.59
C GLY A 46 -39.20 0.00 2.50
N LYS A 47 -37.97 0.08 2.01
CA LYS A 47 -37.49 -0.76 0.90
C LYS A 47 -36.11 -1.37 1.11
N TRP A 48 -35.22 -0.72 1.82
CA TRP A 48 -33.80 -1.10 1.90
C TRP A 48 -33.50 -1.90 3.16
N HIS A 49 -33.18 -3.17 2.99
CA HIS A 49 -32.69 -4.05 4.05
C HIS A 49 -31.17 -4.09 4.01
N LEU A 50 -30.51 -3.55 5.02
CA LEU A 50 -29.05 -3.57 5.16
C LEU A 50 -28.68 -4.39 6.38
N SER A 51 -27.58 -5.15 6.28
CA SER A 51 -27.03 -5.93 7.39
C SER A 51 -25.51 -5.81 7.46
N GLY A 52 -24.95 -6.15 8.62
CA GLY A 52 -23.51 -6.19 8.85
C GLY A 52 -22.85 -4.84 8.67
N PHE A 53 -21.79 -4.80 7.87
CA PHE A 53 -20.97 -3.62 7.62
C PHE A 53 -21.78 -2.43 7.08
N PHE A 54 -22.65 -2.65 6.09
CA PHE A 54 -23.40 -1.58 5.46
C PHE A 54 -24.43 -0.95 6.40
N ALA A 55 -25.04 -1.73 7.29
CA ALA A 55 -25.93 -1.20 8.31
C ALA A 55 -25.15 -0.32 9.31
N MET A 56 -23.96 -0.74 9.72
CA MET A 56 -23.10 0.04 10.62
C MET A 56 -22.56 1.30 9.96
N LEU A 57 -22.15 1.23 8.69
CA LEU A 57 -21.72 2.39 7.92
C LEU A 57 -22.85 3.42 7.83
N MET A 58 -24.06 2.98 7.49
CA MET A 58 -25.25 3.86 7.42
C MET A 58 -25.54 4.51 8.77
N LYS A 59 -25.41 3.79 9.88
CA LYS A 59 -25.55 4.34 11.23
C LYS A 59 -24.57 5.50 11.47
N HIS A 60 -23.31 5.33 11.10
CA HIS A 60 -22.33 6.40 11.26
C HIS A 60 -22.60 7.59 10.35
N LEU A 61 -23.04 7.36 9.11
CA LEU A 61 -23.43 8.44 8.19
C LEU A 61 -24.63 9.26 8.73
N VAL A 62 -25.64 8.57 9.27
CA VAL A 62 -26.79 9.26 9.90
C VAL A 62 -26.36 10.06 11.12
N ASN A 63 -25.45 9.53 11.95
CA ASN A 63 -24.92 10.27 13.09
C ASN A 63 -24.11 11.50 12.65
N ILE A 64 -23.27 11.40 11.63
CA ILE A 64 -22.51 12.53 11.09
C ILE A 64 -23.47 13.61 10.57
N LYS A 65 -24.49 13.23 9.79
CA LYS A 65 -25.55 14.14 9.35
C LYS A 65 -26.21 14.85 10.53
N TYR A 66 -26.56 14.11 11.57
CA TYR A 66 -27.18 14.65 12.78
C TYR A 66 -26.28 15.67 13.50
N PHE A 67 -24.99 15.38 13.63
CA PHE A 67 -24.03 16.34 14.19
C PHE A 67 -23.87 17.60 13.35
N LEU A 68 -23.89 17.48 12.03
CA LEU A 68 -23.82 18.63 11.13
C LEU A 68 -25.08 19.51 11.22
N GLU A 69 -26.28 18.94 11.38
CA GLU A 69 -27.54 19.66 11.43
C GLU A 69 -27.79 20.34 12.78
N ILE A 70 -27.37 19.73 13.89
CA ILE A 70 -27.75 20.18 15.24
C ILE A 70 -26.63 20.92 15.95
N PHE A 71 -25.37 20.44 15.78
CA PHE A 71 -24.26 20.98 16.56
C PHE A 71 -23.34 21.86 15.71
N SER A 72 -22.45 21.28 14.96
CA SER A 72 -21.56 21.96 14.01
C SER A 72 -20.64 20.97 13.31
N LEU A 73 -19.92 21.46 12.29
CA LEU A 73 -18.85 20.72 11.61
C LEU A 73 -17.77 20.22 12.59
N TYR A 74 -17.46 21.00 13.63
CA TYR A 74 -16.47 20.61 14.64
C TYR A 74 -16.83 19.29 15.33
N TYR A 75 -18.08 19.15 15.78
CA TYR A 75 -18.52 17.92 16.44
C TYR A 75 -18.65 16.74 15.48
N ALA A 76 -18.99 16.97 14.23
CA ALA A 76 -18.98 15.94 13.20
C ALA A 76 -17.55 15.40 12.96
N ILE A 77 -16.56 16.29 12.88
CA ILE A 77 -15.15 15.93 12.77
C ILE A 77 -14.68 15.18 14.03
N GLN A 78 -14.99 15.68 15.22
CA GLN A 78 -14.67 15.00 16.48
C GLN A 78 -15.27 13.58 16.54
N TYR A 79 -16.53 13.43 16.10
CA TYR A 79 -17.16 12.12 16.02
C TYR A 79 -16.41 11.16 15.08
N VAL A 80 -16.01 11.64 13.90
CA VAL A 80 -15.22 10.84 12.94
C VAL A 80 -13.88 10.43 13.55
N PHE A 81 -13.16 11.37 14.16
CA PHE A 81 -11.90 11.05 14.83
C PHE A 81 -12.07 10.05 15.96
N HIS A 82 -13.10 10.22 16.79
CA HIS A 82 -13.36 9.33 17.91
C HIS A 82 -13.76 7.91 17.46
N GLU A 83 -14.67 7.80 16.50
CA GLU A 83 -15.22 6.51 16.07
C GLU A 83 -14.30 5.76 15.11
N PHE A 84 -13.52 6.45 14.26
CA PHE A 84 -12.72 5.82 13.22
C PHE A 84 -11.22 5.79 13.55
N PHE A 85 -10.68 6.76 14.25
CA PHE A 85 -9.24 6.90 14.51
C PHE A 85 -8.87 6.68 15.98
N HIS A 86 -9.68 7.08 16.95
CA HIS A 86 -9.40 6.92 18.37
C HIS A 86 -10.03 5.64 18.93
N ILE A 87 -9.31 4.52 18.77
CA ILE A 87 -9.86 3.21 19.06
C ILE A 87 -9.47 2.75 20.46
N LYS A 88 -10.39 2.82 21.41
CA LYS A 88 -10.34 2.04 22.63
C LYS A 88 -11.03 0.69 22.41
N ASN A 89 -10.41 -0.40 22.84
CA ASN A 89 -10.99 -1.75 22.91
C ASN A 89 -11.30 -2.43 21.56
N ARG A 90 -10.57 -2.16 20.48
CA ARG A 90 -10.73 -2.83 19.17
C ARG A 90 -12.13 -2.70 18.55
N ARG A 91 -12.91 -1.68 18.90
CA ARG A 91 -14.30 -1.51 18.49
C ARG A 91 -14.51 -0.62 17.26
N ASN A 92 -13.50 -0.48 16.43
CA ASN A 92 -13.62 0.31 15.21
C ASN A 92 -14.19 -0.54 14.07
N ILE A 93 -15.09 0.06 13.28
CA ILE A 93 -15.74 -0.61 12.16
C ILE A 93 -14.72 -1.13 11.13
N PHE A 94 -13.69 -0.33 10.79
CA PHE A 94 -12.64 -0.75 9.87
C PHE A 94 -11.75 -1.81 10.48
N ARG A 95 -11.24 -1.59 11.69
CA ARG A 95 -10.35 -2.53 12.35
C ARG A 95 -11.04 -3.84 12.72
N GLY A 96 -12.32 -3.78 13.10
CA GLY A 96 -13.10 -4.97 13.40
C GLY A 96 -13.32 -5.86 12.18
N HIS A 97 -13.67 -5.29 11.05
CA HIS A 97 -13.89 -6.04 9.81
C HIS A 97 -12.61 -6.42 9.09
N LEU A 98 -11.58 -5.56 9.10
CA LEU A 98 -10.33 -5.78 8.38
C LEU A 98 -9.31 -6.61 9.18
N SER A 99 -9.33 -6.56 10.53
CA SER A 99 -8.30 -7.21 11.35
C SER A 99 -8.75 -8.49 12.05
N ARG A 100 -10.05 -8.82 12.03
CA ARG A 100 -10.59 -9.78 13.00
C ARG A 100 -10.26 -11.24 12.68
N TYR A 101 -10.05 -11.65 11.46
CA TYR A 101 -9.86 -13.06 11.11
C TYR A 101 -9.00 -13.34 9.89
N GLY A 102 -8.06 -12.46 9.55
CA GLY A 102 -7.01 -12.85 8.61
C GLY A 102 -6.10 -13.89 9.26
N ASN A 103 -6.27 -15.14 8.95
CA ASN A 103 -5.26 -16.13 9.31
C ASN A 103 -3.98 -15.75 8.55
N VAL A 104 -2.91 -15.43 9.27
CA VAL A 104 -1.62 -15.00 8.66
C VAL A 104 -1.07 -16.05 7.70
N LEU A 105 -1.54 -17.30 7.79
CA LEU A 105 -1.15 -18.39 6.90
C LEU A 105 -1.44 -18.11 5.41
N TRP A 106 -2.48 -17.33 5.08
CA TRP A 106 -2.77 -16.96 3.69
C TRP A 106 -1.63 -16.14 3.05
N SER A 107 -0.85 -15.45 3.86
CA SER A 107 0.27 -14.64 3.38
C SER A 107 1.48 -15.48 2.98
N VAL A 108 1.55 -16.75 3.39
CA VAL A 108 2.70 -17.63 3.09
C VAL A 108 2.82 -17.89 1.59
N PRO A 109 1.77 -18.34 0.86
CA PRO A 109 1.84 -18.49 -0.59
C PRO A 109 2.20 -17.17 -1.30
N LEU A 110 1.59 -16.05 -0.90
CA LEU A 110 1.90 -14.75 -1.49
C LEU A 110 3.35 -14.35 -1.22
N ARG A 111 3.87 -14.61 -0.03
CA ARG A 111 5.26 -14.33 0.35
C ARG A 111 6.25 -15.14 -0.49
N LEU A 112 5.99 -16.45 -0.65
CA LEU A 112 6.83 -17.32 -1.47
C LEU A 112 6.79 -16.89 -2.94
N PHE A 113 5.64 -16.58 -3.47
CA PHE A 113 5.49 -16.10 -4.84
C PHE A 113 6.19 -14.75 -5.04
N TYR A 114 5.88 -13.75 -4.22
CA TYR A 114 6.43 -12.40 -4.33
C TYR A 114 7.95 -12.38 -4.11
N GLY A 115 8.44 -13.08 -3.09
CA GLY A 115 9.89 -13.25 -2.85
C GLY A 115 10.57 -14.04 -3.95
N GLY A 116 9.88 -15.05 -4.50
CA GLY A 116 10.35 -15.81 -5.67
C GLY A 116 10.57 -14.94 -6.89
N MET A 117 9.64 -14.01 -7.17
CA MET A 117 9.77 -13.05 -8.28
C MET A 117 11.02 -12.17 -8.13
N TRP A 118 11.25 -11.59 -6.95
CA TRP A 118 12.47 -10.82 -6.67
C TRP A 118 13.75 -11.67 -6.73
N THR A 119 13.68 -12.90 -6.25
CA THR A 119 14.83 -13.84 -6.33
C THR A 119 15.20 -14.17 -7.77
N ILE A 120 14.18 -14.50 -8.59
CA ILE A 120 14.39 -14.80 -10.02
C ILE A 120 14.98 -13.59 -10.74
N GLU A 121 14.47 -12.39 -10.45
CA GLU A 121 14.97 -11.16 -11.07
C GLU A 121 16.44 -10.89 -10.70
N GLY A 122 16.80 -11.03 -9.42
CA GLY A 122 18.20 -10.94 -8.99
C GLY A 122 19.09 -11.99 -9.64
N LEU A 123 18.64 -13.25 -9.73
CA LEU A 123 19.40 -14.32 -10.39
C LEU A 123 19.57 -14.07 -11.89
N LYS A 124 18.55 -13.58 -12.59
CA LYS A 124 18.65 -13.20 -14.00
C LYS A 124 19.76 -12.19 -14.22
N LYS A 125 19.78 -11.12 -13.40
CA LYS A 125 20.76 -10.03 -13.50
C LYS A 125 22.17 -10.47 -13.10
N ILE A 126 22.30 -11.40 -12.16
CA ILE A 126 23.61 -11.92 -11.74
C ILE A 126 24.19 -12.86 -12.79
N PHE A 127 23.42 -13.83 -13.23
CA PHE A 127 23.93 -14.94 -14.06
C PHE A 127 23.58 -14.84 -15.55
N GLY A 128 22.84 -13.81 -15.97
CA GLY A 128 22.38 -13.69 -17.36
C GLY A 128 21.44 -14.81 -17.79
N LEU A 129 20.56 -15.29 -16.87
CA LEU A 129 19.66 -16.40 -17.14
C LEU A 129 18.47 -15.99 -18.00
N TRP A 130 17.91 -16.96 -18.70
CA TRP A 130 16.68 -16.80 -19.53
C TRP A 130 16.75 -15.66 -20.55
N GLY A 131 17.92 -15.46 -21.15
CA GLY A 131 18.13 -14.45 -22.21
C GLY A 131 18.33 -13.02 -21.70
N ALA A 132 18.41 -12.83 -20.39
CA ALA A 132 18.79 -11.53 -19.82
C ALA A 132 20.31 -11.33 -19.90
N HIS A 133 20.75 -10.09 -20.09
CA HIS A 133 22.17 -9.75 -19.96
C HIS A 133 22.60 -9.75 -18.50
N SER A 134 23.82 -10.25 -18.23
CA SER A 134 24.40 -10.14 -16.90
C SER A 134 24.73 -8.68 -16.57
N TRP A 135 24.37 -8.26 -15.36
CA TRP A 135 24.72 -6.91 -14.89
C TRP A 135 26.09 -6.88 -14.18
N ILE A 136 26.69 -8.05 -14.00
CA ILE A 136 27.95 -8.17 -13.27
C ILE A 136 29.17 -8.06 -14.17
N ASP A 137 29.06 -8.51 -15.42
CA ASP A 137 30.17 -8.55 -16.39
C ASP A 137 30.63 -7.14 -16.83
N GLY A 138 29.81 -6.11 -16.64
CA GLY A 138 30.14 -4.73 -16.97
C GLY A 138 30.16 -4.43 -18.48
N THR A 139 29.68 -5.37 -19.31
CA THR A 139 29.64 -5.18 -20.78
C THR A 139 28.41 -4.43 -21.25
N HIS A 140 27.36 -4.41 -20.44
CA HIS A 140 26.09 -3.81 -20.78
C HIS A 140 25.64 -2.79 -19.74
N LEU A 141 25.25 -1.58 -20.21
CA LEU A 141 24.69 -0.55 -19.38
C LEU A 141 23.16 -0.68 -19.37
N ALA A 142 22.59 -1.06 -18.23
CA ALA A 142 21.15 -1.27 -18.10
C ALA A 142 20.36 -0.01 -17.75
N PHE A 143 21.04 1.06 -17.30
CA PHE A 143 20.36 2.31 -16.95
C PHE A 143 20.18 3.19 -18.18
N PRO A 144 18.94 3.52 -18.58
CA PRO A 144 18.65 4.35 -19.76
C PRO A 144 18.76 5.85 -19.44
N PHE A 145 19.78 6.26 -18.69
CA PHE A 145 19.93 7.66 -18.30
C PHE A 145 20.65 8.46 -19.38
N PRO A 146 20.05 9.58 -19.88
CA PRO A 146 20.59 10.34 -21.00
C PRO A 146 22.03 10.86 -20.81
N TRP A 147 22.42 11.18 -19.58
CA TRP A 147 23.75 11.71 -19.26
C TRP A 147 24.86 10.64 -19.20
N LEU A 148 24.49 9.35 -19.21
CA LEU A 148 25.45 8.23 -19.27
C LEU A 148 25.80 7.86 -20.72
N LEU A 149 24.98 8.28 -21.67
CA LEU A 149 25.21 8.07 -23.08
C LEU A 149 26.16 9.17 -23.56
N GLU A 150 27.47 8.88 -23.72
CA GLU A 150 28.42 9.83 -24.26
C GLU A 150 28.05 10.29 -25.70
N PRO A 151 28.34 11.55 -26.07
CA PRO A 151 28.01 12.07 -27.41
C PRO A 151 28.94 11.52 -28.51
N THR A 152 29.62 10.39 -28.29
CA THR A 152 30.49 9.79 -29.30
C THR A 152 29.72 8.79 -30.15
N SER A 153 29.45 9.24 -31.40
CA SER A 153 28.76 8.52 -32.48
C SER A 153 27.23 8.44 -32.35
N ALA A 154 26.61 9.60 -32.51
CA ALA A 154 25.22 9.71 -32.85
C ALA A 154 24.94 9.02 -34.20
N ALA A 155 24.53 7.77 -34.20
CA ALA A 155 23.67 7.14 -35.21
C ALA A 155 23.45 5.65 -35.07
N SER A 156 24.22 4.92 -34.23
CA SER A 156 24.03 3.47 -34.13
C SER A 156 23.77 2.94 -32.69
N GLY A 157 24.05 3.73 -31.65
CA GLY A 157 23.93 3.28 -30.25
C GLY A 157 22.60 3.64 -29.58
N ALA A 158 21.89 4.65 -30.06
CA ALA A 158 20.61 5.06 -29.47
C ALA A 158 19.47 4.03 -29.71
N SER A 159 19.59 3.21 -30.75
CA SER A 159 18.67 2.13 -31.08
C SER A 159 18.85 0.91 -30.18
N GLU A 160 20.07 0.61 -29.73
CA GLU A 160 20.35 -0.57 -28.90
C GLU A 160 20.07 -0.37 -27.40
N ALA A 161 20.29 0.82 -26.86
CA ALA A 161 19.99 1.10 -25.45
C ALA A 161 18.48 1.16 -25.17
N VAL A 162 17.69 1.63 -26.13
CA VAL A 162 16.21 1.59 -26.08
C VAL A 162 15.72 0.17 -26.40
N SER A 163 16.43 -0.61 -27.24
CA SER A 163 16.11 -2.01 -27.51
C SER A 163 16.46 -2.96 -26.38
N ALA A 164 17.37 -2.64 -25.50
CA ALA A 164 17.69 -3.48 -24.32
C ALA A 164 16.67 -3.30 -23.18
N ALA A 165 15.97 -2.16 -23.13
CA ALA A 165 14.80 -1.98 -22.26
C ALA A 165 13.50 -2.50 -22.93
N SER A 166 13.45 -2.54 -24.25
CA SER A 166 12.43 -3.14 -25.09
C SER A 166 13.13 -4.07 -26.07
N GLY A 167 13.15 -5.38 -25.81
CA GLY A 167 13.70 -6.37 -26.75
C GLY A 167 12.91 -6.43 -28.07
N ALA A 168 13.10 -5.44 -28.93
CA ALA A 168 12.51 -5.38 -30.24
C ALA A 168 13.60 -5.30 -31.30
N THR A 169 13.97 -6.43 -31.87
CA THR A 169 14.68 -6.52 -33.14
C THR A 169 13.65 -6.44 -34.25
N GLU A 170 13.73 -5.43 -35.08
CA GLU A 170 12.93 -5.31 -36.30
C GLU A 170 13.27 -6.47 -37.26
N THR A 171 12.38 -7.43 -37.39
CA THR A 171 12.19 -8.18 -38.64
C THR A 171 10.71 -8.44 -38.81
N ALA A 172 10.17 -7.97 -39.91
CA ALA A 172 8.76 -8.00 -40.26
C ALA A 172 8.21 -9.42 -40.28
N ALA A 173 7.36 -9.74 -39.31
CA ALA A 173 6.25 -10.67 -39.31
C ALA A 173 5.74 -10.76 -37.87
N GLN A 174 4.56 -10.24 -37.59
CA GLN A 174 3.69 -10.49 -36.42
C GLN A 174 4.42 -11.14 -35.19
N THR A 175 5.47 -10.52 -34.70
CA THR A 175 6.21 -11.03 -33.53
C THR A 175 5.57 -10.36 -32.31
N ALA A 176 4.91 -11.17 -31.47
CA ALA A 176 4.45 -10.73 -30.17
C ALA A 176 5.61 -10.00 -29.45
N THR A 177 5.38 -8.76 -29.05
CA THR A 177 6.40 -7.95 -28.38
C THR A 177 6.74 -8.62 -27.06
N GLN A 178 7.95 -9.15 -26.93
CA GLN A 178 8.44 -9.69 -25.68
C GLN A 178 8.79 -8.55 -24.76
N VAL A 179 8.07 -8.41 -23.66
CA VAL A 179 8.41 -7.49 -22.60
C VAL A 179 9.04 -8.25 -21.46
N VAL A 180 10.26 -7.90 -21.14
CA VAL A 180 10.95 -8.42 -19.95
C VAL A 180 10.27 -7.79 -18.73
N SER A 181 9.47 -8.58 -18.04
CA SER A 181 8.81 -8.18 -16.82
C SER A 181 9.50 -8.83 -15.61
N PHE A 182 9.28 -8.25 -14.43
CA PHE A 182 9.79 -8.79 -13.18
C PHE A 182 9.43 -10.27 -13.01
N GLY A 183 10.44 -11.11 -12.85
CA GLY A 183 10.32 -12.54 -12.61
C GLY A 183 10.11 -13.39 -13.86
N PHE A 184 9.25 -13.00 -14.77
CA PHE A 184 8.93 -13.78 -15.98
C PHE A 184 8.90 -12.90 -17.21
N ASN A 185 9.25 -13.52 -18.36
CA ASN A 185 9.08 -12.88 -19.65
C ASN A 185 7.66 -13.16 -20.16
N TYR A 186 6.93 -12.13 -20.50
CA TYR A 186 5.60 -12.22 -21.08
C TYR A 186 5.64 -11.75 -22.52
N SER A 187 4.89 -12.45 -23.39
CA SER A 187 4.64 -12.02 -24.76
C SER A 187 3.29 -11.30 -24.80
N TYR A 188 3.29 -10.06 -25.21
CA TYR A 188 2.08 -9.24 -25.39
C TYR A 188 1.87 -8.95 -26.87
N GLY A 189 0.61 -8.83 -27.31
CA GLY A 189 0.28 -8.40 -28.67
C GLY A 189 0.67 -6.95 -28.93
N GLU A 190 0.63 -6.12 -27.88
CA GLU A 190 1.06 -4.72 -27.88
C GLU A 190 1.98 -4.46 -26.70
N GLN A 191 2.88 -3.47 -26.84
CA GLN A 191 3.77 -3.12 -25.74
C GLN A 191 2.98 -2.53 -24.56
N PRO A 192 3.15 -3.07 -23.33
CA PRO A 192 2.46 -2.53 -22.16
C PRO A 192 2.86 -1.07 -21.90
N ALA A 193 1.91 -0.27 -21.43
CA ALA A 193 2.16 1.11 -21.06
C ALA A 193 3.10 1.21 -19.85
N MET A 194 4.08 2.09 -19.94
CA MET A 194 4.92 2.45 -18.79
C MET A 194 4.13 3.32 -17.81
N VAL A 195 4.47 3.24 -16.51
CA VAL A 195 3.85 4.10 -15.49
C VAL A 195 4.20 5.57 -15.72
N LEU A 196 5.44 5.84 -16.07
CA LEU A 196 5.92 7.15 -16.56
C LEU A 196 6.76 6.92 -17.80
N GLU A 197 6.43 7.64 -18.88
CA GLU A 197 7.20 7.58 -20.13
C GLU A 197 8.51 8.35 -20.06
N LYS A 198 8.54 9.40 -19.23
CA LYS A 198 9.71 10.27 -19.05
C LYS A 198 10.00 10.46 -17.57
N MET A 199 11.29 10.44 -17.26
CA MET A 199 11.78 10.76 -15.91
C MET A 199 11.51 12.25 -15.60
N PRO A 200 10.93 12.58 -14.42
CA PRO A 200 10.78 13.98 -14.00
C PRO A 200 12.14 14.66 -13.78
N ASP A 201 12.27 15.94 -14.15
CA ASP A 201 13.53 16.68 -14.11
C ASP A 201 14.14 16.74 -12.69
N TRP A 202 13.31 16.91 -11.67
CA TRP A 202 13.78 16.90 -10.28
C TRP A 202 14.38 15.54 -9.87
N PHE A 203 13.82 14.44 -10.37
CA PHE A 203 14.32 13.10 -10.09
C PHE A 203 15.59 12.82 -10.91
N ALA A 204 15.64 13.28 -12.17
CA ALA A 204 16.82 13.20 -13.01
C ALA A 204 18.03 13.90 -12.36
N SER A 205 17.81 15.08 -11.75
CA SER A 205 18.85 15.80 -11.00
C SER A 205 19.39 15.00 -9.80
N ILE A 206 18.51 14.32 -9.07
CA ILE A 206 18.92 13.46 -7.96
C ILE A 206 19.71 12.26 -8.49
N MET A 207 19.22 11.61 -9.54
CA MET A 207 19.88 10.45 -10.13
C MET A 207 21.24 10.79 -10.73
N GLN A 208 21.40 11.97 -11.32
CA GLN A 208 22.68 12.46 -11.83
C GLN A 208 23.72 12.68 -10.72
N ILE A 209 23.28 13.10 -9.54
CA ILE A 209 24.17 13.20 -8.37
C ILE A 209 24.56 11.80 -7.85
N MET A 210 23.62 10.86 -7.85
CA MET A 210 23.85 9.50 -7.37
C MET A 210 24.64 8.63 -8.35
N ILE A 211 24.42 8.83 -9.63
CA ILE A 211 25.04 8.06 -10.74
C ILE A 211 25.62 9.03 -11.77
N PRO A 212 26.73 9.69 -11.45
CA PRO A 212 27.27 10.75 -12.28
C PRO A 212 27.96 10.25 -13.56
N ASN A 213 28.46 9.01 -13.58
CA ASN A 213 29.22 8.44 -14.68
C ASN A 213 28.96 6.95 -14.86
N VAL A 214 29.46 6.40 -15.98
CA VAL A 214 29.28 4.99 -16.37
C VAL A 214 29.89 4.01 -15.35
N GLU A 215 31.01 4.35 -14.73
CA GLU A 215 31.67 3.47 -13.74
C GLU A 215 30.79 3.29 -12.50
N VAL A 216 30.22 4.39 -11.99
CA VAL A 216 29.26 4.34 -10.86
C VAL A 216 27.96 3.63 -11.28
N ALA A 217 27.53 3.79 -12.53
CA ALA A 217 26.37 3.07 -13.05
C ALA A 217 26.58 1.57 -13.04
N HIS A 218 27.74 1.08 -13.51
CA HIS A 218 28.09 -0.34 -13.45
C HIS A 218 28.20 -0.87 -12.01
N LEU A 219 28.77 -0.07 -11.09
CA LEU A 219 28.80 -0.44 -9.67
C LEU A 219 27.37 -0.55 -9.10
N MET A 220 26.50 0.42 -9.39
CA MET A 220 25.11 0.43 -8.95
C MET A 220 24.30 -0.74 -9.53
N GLN A 221 24.54 -1.12 -10.79
CA GLN A 221 23.93 -2.32 -11.39
C GLN A 221 24.29 -3.59 -10.62
N LYS A 222 25.58 -3.77 -10.30
CA LYS A 222 26.03 -4.90 -9.49
C LYS A 222 25.39 -4.92 -8.11
N VAL A 223 25.43 -3.79 -7.42
CA VAL A 223 24.79 -3.64 -6.09
C VAL A 223 23.30 -3.94 -6.16
N MET A 224 22.58 -3.39 -7.15
CA MET A 224 21.16 -3.60 -7.32
C MET A 224 20.82 -5.07 -7.53
N SER A 225 21.58 -5.79 -8.34
CA SER A 225 21.38 -7.23 -8.60
C SER A 225 21.48 -8.06 -7.31
N PHE A 226 22.44 -7.78 -6.45
CA PHE A 226 22.58 -8.43 -5.16
C PHE A 226 21.50 -8.00 -4.16
N VAL A 227 21.10 -6.73 -4.16
CA VAL A 227 20.02 -6.22 -3.32
C VAL A 227 18.69 -6.90 -3.68
N GLU A 228 18.37 -7.02 -4.96
CA GLU A 228 17.14 -7.70 -5.40
C GLU A 228 17.13 -9.19 -4.98
N LEU A 229 18.26 -9.89 -5.14
CA LEU A 229 18.40 -11.25 -4.68
C LEU A 229 18.23 -11.37 -3.16
N ALA A 230 18.88 -10.50 -2.40
CA ALA A 230 18.79 -10.47 -0.93
C ALA A 230 17.37 -10.18 -0.45
N ILE A 231 16.68 -9.22 -1.08
CA ILE A 231 15.27 -8.91 -0.84
C ILE A 231 14.39 -10.13 -1.09
N GLY A 232 14.55 -10.79 -2.25
CA GLY A 232 13.78 -11.97 -2.59
C GLY A 232 13.93 -13.08 -1.56
N LEU A 233 15.16 -13.42 -1.21
CA LEU A 233 15.47 -14.43 -0.20
C LEU A 233 14.96 -14.05 1.19
N ALA A 234 15.11 -12.80 1.60
CA ALA A 234 14.61 -12.30 2.89
C ALA A 234 13.09 -12.39 2.98
N ILE A 235 12.36 -12.03 1.92
CA ILE A 235 10.90 -12.17 1.85
C ILE A 235 10.49 -13.63 1.91
N MET A 236 11.11 -14.51 1.13
CA MET A 236 10.81 -15.95 1.13
C MET A 236 11.06 -16.56 2.53
N ALA A 237 12.21 -16.26 3.13
CA ALA A 237 12.54 -16.71 4.48
C ALA A 237 11.65 -16.08 5.57
N GLY A 238 10.92 -15.00 5.26
CA GLY A 238 10.13 -14.27 6.24
C GLY A 238 10.98 -13.53 7.26
N PHE A 239 12.07 -12.90 6.80
CA PHE A 239 13.01 -12.15 7.63
C PHE A 239 12.85 -10.65 7.44
N LEU A 240 12.64 -9.93 8.54
CA LEU A 240 12.40 -8.48 8.56
C LEU A 240 11.33 -8.03 7.56
N THR A 241 10.28 -8.82 7.42
CA THR A 241 9.28 -8.67 6.35
C THR A 241 8.68 -7.27 6.24
N TRP A 242 8.49 -6.57 7.36
CA TRP A 242 7.98 -5.21 7.33
C TRP A 242 8.95 -4.25 6.63
N ILE A 243 10.22 -4.26 7.06
CA ILE A 243 11.26 -3.36 6.51
C ILE A 243 11.54 -3.71 5.06
N VAL A 244 11.73 -4.99 4.76
CA VAL A 244 12.08 -5.45 3.41
C VAL A 244 10.97 -5.09 2.41
N ASN A 245 9.70 -5.31 2.76
CA ASN A 245 8.61 -4.91 1.88
C ASN A 245 8.44 -3.38 1.77
N ALA A 246 8.78 -2.61 2.80
CA ALA A 246 8.83 -1.15 2.68
C ALA A 246 9.93 -0.71 1.69
N VAL A 247 11.10 -1.35 1.73
CA VAL A 247 12.18 -1.12 0.75
C VAL A 247 11.73 -1.49 -0.66
N THR A 248 11.02 -2.60 -0.86
CA THR A 248 10.52 -2.96 -2.21
C THR A 248 9.55 -1.91 -2.76
N ILE A 249 8.70 -1.32 -1.93
CA ILE A 249 7.81 -0.22 -2.36
C ILE A 249 8.64 0.99 -2.81
N GLY A 250 9.69 1.33 -2.05
CA GLY A 250 10.62 2.40 -2.43
C GLY A 250 11.34 2.12 -3.75
N LEU A 251 11.82 0.89 -3.96
CA LEU A 251 12.45 0.48 -5.22
C LEU A 251 11.48 0.53 -6.40
N VAL A 252 10.25 0.03 -6.23
CA VAL A 252 9.22 0.14 -7.28
C VAL A 252 8.92 1.59 -7.61
N ALA A 253 8.82 2.48 -6.61
CA ALA A 253 8.64 3.91 -6.85
C ALA A 253 9.84 4.50 -7.62
N THR A 254 11.07 4.11 -7.29
CA THR A 254 12.27 4.52 -8.02
C THR A 254 12.24 4.03 -9.47
N PHE A 255 11.86 2.79 -9.72
CA PHE A 255 11.72 2.25 -11.09
C PHE A 255 10.61 2.94 -11.87
N CYS A 256 9.47 3.28 -11.23
CA CYS A 256 8.42 4.07 -11.87
C CYS A 256 8.93 5.45 -12.28
N LEU A 257 9.64 6.15 -11.38
CA LEU A 257 10.20 7.48 -11.63
C LEU A 257 11.31 7.46 -12.69
N SER A 258 12.04 6.35 -12.80
CA SER A 258 13.08 6.15 -13.82
C SER A 258 12.53 5.80 -15.20
N GLY A 259 11.20 5.65 -15.38
CA GLY A 259 10.60 5.21 -16.64
C GLY A 259 10.96 3.75 -17.00
N MET A 260 11.16 2.90 -16.00
CA MET A 260 11.56 1.50 -16.17
C MET A 260 10.50 0.50 -15.67
N PHE A 261 9.30 0.96 -15.35
CA PHE A 261 8.27 0.13 -14.74
C PHE A 261 6.94 0.22 -15.48
N TYR A 262 6.37 -0.94 -15.80
CA TYR A 262 5.10 -1.06 -16.54
C TYR A 262 3.90 -1.15 -15.63
N TRP A 263 2.76 -0.65 -16.07
CA TRP A 263 1.48 -0.73 -15.36
C TRP A 263 1.07 -2.16 -15.01
N VAL A 264 1.38 -3.12 -15.86
CA VAL A 264 1.09 -4.55 -15.61
C VAL A 264 1.76 -5.11 -14.36
N ASN A 265 2.83 -4.46 -13.88
CA ASN A 265 3.58 -4.86 -12.69
C ASN A 265 3.16 -4.10 -11.42
N MET A 266 2.19 -3.18 -11.48
CA MET A 266 1.77 -2.40 -10.31
C MET A 266 1.21 -3.22 -9.15
N TRP A 267 0.86 -4.48 -9.38
CA TRP A 267 0.48 -5.43 -8.33
C TRP A 267 1.58 -5.67 -7.27
N PHE A 268 2.83 -5.35 -7.59
CA PHE A 268 3.94 -5.42 -6.64
C PHE A 268 3.70 -4.56 -5.40
N VAL A 269 3.13 -3.37 -5.55
CA VAL A 269 2.86 -2.46 -4.44
C VAL A 269 1.81 -3.01 -3.46
N PRO A 270 0.58 -3.38 -3.88
CA PRO A 270 -0.39 -3.95 -2.95
C PRO A 270 0.06 -5.30 -2.36
N ALA A 271 0.85 -6.11 -3.10
CA ALA A 271 1.41 -7.33 -2.56
C ALA A 271 2.41 -7.04 -1.42
N ALA A 272 3.31 -6.07 -1.61
CA ALA A 272 4.24 -5.65 -0.57
C ALA A 272 3.50 -5.13 0.68
N ILE A 273 2.50 -4.25 0.50
CA ILE A 273 1.68 -3.72 1.60
C ILE A 273 0.99 -4.87 2.37
N ALA A 274 0.42 -5.85 1.65
CA ALA A 274 -0.22 -7.00 2.28
C ALA A 274 0.78 -7.82 3.12
N LEU A 275 2.02 -8.01 2.64
CA LEU A 275 3.06 -8.76 3.32
C LEU A 275 3.67 -8.01 4.52
N MET A 276 3.58 -6.69 4.58
CA MET A 276 4.02 -5.90 5.74
C MET A 276 3.23 -6.22 7.01
N ASN A 277 2.06 -6.83 6.91
CA ASN A 277 1.19 -7.14 8.06
C ASN A 277 1.65 -8.37 8.88
N GLY A 278 2.95 -8.51 9.08
CA GLY A 278 3.51 -9.57 9.94
C GLY A 278 3.56 -10.95 9.28
N SER A 279 3.60 -11.03 7.96
CA SER A 279 3.67 -12.28 7.19
C SER A 279 4.84 -13.17 7.57
N GLY A 280 5.95 -12.60 8.00
CA GLY A 280 7.15 -13.34 8.42
C GLY A 280 7.01 -14.10 9.74
N ARG A 281 5.93 -13.87 10.49
CA ARG A 281 5.62 -14.65 11.71
C ARG A 281 4.99 -16.00 11.39
N ALA A 282 4.40 -16.17 10.20
CA ALA A 282 3.86 -17.44 9.75
C ALA A 282 4.95 -18.22 9.00
N PHE A 283 5.46 -19.30 9.58
CA PHE A 283 6.54 -20.12 9.01
C PHE A 283 7.74 -19.30 8.50
N GLY A 284 8.13 -18.25 9.23
CA GLY A 284 9.25 -17.40 8.84
C GLY A 284 10.16 -17.04 10.01
N LEU A 285 11.32 -16.47 9.67
CA LEU A 285 12.36 -16.13 10.63
C LEU A 285 11.95 -14.99 11.58
N ASP A 286 11.01 -14.15 11.22
CA ASP A 286 10.49 -13.08 12.09
C ASP A 286 9.84 -13.61 13.37
N TYR A 287 9.37 -14.86 13.34
CA TYR A 287 8.83 -15.53 14.53
C TYR A 287 9.89 -15.65 15.64
N TYR A 288 11.15 -15.90 15.28
CA TYR A 288 12.25 -16.05 16.23
C TYR A 288 13.04 -14.74 16.39
N PHE A 289 13.29 -14.04 15.29
CA PHE A 289 14.12 -12.84 15.27
C PHE A 289 13.49 -11.65 16.00
N ILE A 290 12.22 -11.35 15.77
CA ILE A 290 11.56 -10.18 16.37
C ILE A 290 11.54 -10.27 17.91
N PRO A 291 11.15 -11.38 18.55
CA PRO A 291 11.22 -11.48 20.00
C PRO A 291 12.65 -11.41 20.56
N TRP A 292 13.62 -12.01 19.86
CA TRP A 292 15.02 -11.90 20.25
C TRP A 292 15.51 -10.46 20.18
N PHE A 293 15.26 -9.77 19.06
CA PHE A 293 15.64 -8.39 18.87
C PHE A 293 14.99 -7.46 19.90
N GLN A 294 13.70 -7.64 20.18
CA GLN A 294 12.98 -6.87 21.21
C GLN A 294 13.57 -7.07 22.59
N ARG A 295 13.98 -8.29 22.96
CA ARG A 295 14.65 -8.55 24.25
C ARG A 295 16.01 -7.88 24.34
N THR A 296 16.77 -7.90 23.26
CA THR A 296 18.17 -7.38 23.24
C THR A 296 18.18 -5.87 23.05
N ALA A 297 17.55 -5.36 22.00
CA ALA A 297 17.50 -3.94 21.69
C ALA A 297 16.51 -3.18 22.60
N GLY A 298 15.49 -3.84 23.11
CA GLY A 298 14.55 -3.23 24.04
C GLY A 298 15.22 -2.76 25.32
N LYS A 299 16.21 -3.49 25.82
CA LYS A 299 17.03 -3.06 26.97
C LYS A 299 17.83 -1.80 26.66
N TRP A 300 18.34 -1.66 25.46
CA TRP A 300 19.09 -0.50 24.99
C TRP A 300 18.17 0.66 24.61
N TRP A 301 17.11 0.39 23.84
CA TRP A 301 16.20 1.41 23.29
C TRP A 301 15.29 2.03 24.35
N TYR A 302 14.70 1.19 25.21
CA TYR A 302 13.79 1.67 26.27
C TYR A 302 14.50 2.06 27.56
N GLY A 303 15.72 1.64 27.79
CA GLY A 303 16.59 2.03 28.88
C GLY A 303 15.88 2.09 30.24
N LYS A 304 16.04 3.22 30.96
CA LYS A 304 15.34 3.53 32.20
C LYS A 304 14.00 4.26 32.01
N SER A 305 13.59 4.51 30.77
CA SER A 305 12.33 5.21 30.50
C SER A 305 11.13 4.33 30.86
N LYS A 306 10.07 4.96 31.36
CA LYS A 306 8.79 4.29 31.58
C LYS A 306 8.27 3.76 30.25
N ALA A 307 7.73 2.57 30.24
CA ALA A 307 7.25 1.90 29.05
C ALA A 307 6.26 2.75 28.25
N ILE A 308 6.67 3.20 27.07
CA ILE A 308 5.81 3.96 26.15
C ILE A 308 4.70 3.08 25.58
N TYR A 309 4.87 1.74 25.60
CA TYR A 309 3.96 0.77 24.98
C TYR A 309 3.28 -0.20 25.95
N GLY A 310 3.16 0.15 27.24
CA GLY A 310 2.43 -0.66 28.20
C GLY A 310 3.15 -1.90 28.71
N PHE A 311 4.48 -1.94 28.61
CA PHE A 311 5.33 -2.96 29.22
C PHE A 311 6.12 -2.37 30.39
N ASP A 312 6.29 -3.15 31.46
CA ASP A 312 7.16 -2.76 32.58
C ASP A 312 8.65 -2.94 32.22
N LYS A 313 9.54 -2.54 33.13
CA LYS A 313 10.99 -2.69 32.96
C LYS A 313 11.46 -4.14 32.83
N GLN A 314 10.63 -5.09 33.17
CA GLN A 314 10.88 -6.54 33.11
C GLN A 314 10.27 -7.18 31.86
N GLY A 315 9.61 -6.38 30.99
CA GLY A 315 8.98 -6.87 29.78
C GLY A 315 7.59 -7.47 29.98
N ASN A 316 7.02 -7.31 31.18
CA ASN A 316 5.66 -7.75 31.45
C ASN A 316 4.66 -6.70 30.93
N GLN A 317 3.59 -7.16 30.32
CA GLN A 317 2.54 -6.27 29.85
C GLN A 317 1.84 -5.62 31.04
N LEU A 318 1.86 -4.29 31.08
CA LEU A 318 1.07 -3.54 32.07
C LEU A 318 -0.40 -3.71 31.70
N VAL A 319 -1.03 -4.71 32.25
CA VAL A 319 -2.48 -4.91 32.16
C VAL A 319 -3.13 -3.83 33.02
N LYS A 320 -3.81 -2.91 32.39
CA LYS A 320 -4.88 -2.14 32.98
C LYS A 320 -6.13 -2.25 32.14
#